data_c5b866574197d8af5d7f6441bfb29b45
#
_entry.id   c5b866574197d8af5d7f6441bfb29b45
#
_cell.length_a   1.000
_cell.length_b   1.000
_cell.length_c   1.000
_cell.angle_alpha   90.00
_cell.angle_beta   90.00
_cell.angle_gamma   90.00
#
_symmetry.space_group_name_H-M   'P 1'
#
loop_
_entity.id
_entity.type
_entity.pdbx_description
1 polymer ?
#
loop_
_entity_poly.entity_id
_entity_poly.type
_entity_poly.pdbx_seq_one_letter_code
_entity_poly.pdbx_strand_id
1 'polypeptide(L)'
;LCDRRQRQMCIRDRPESVPEVVSKSFSALIPGTVIILFFSIVLKVLDVLELGSLNNVLAFVIGKPLGLIGGTLPGTFIAVLLNSIFWFCGVNGGQVVGSVMNPIWLQYTDENRLAQAAGEVLPHIITAPFMDLFVYIGGGGATIGLALCLIFFSKSNEYRTLGKISGIPALFNINTAILFSFPTVLNPIMIIPFVLTPVVNAIITYFAMVSGLVPLTTGVTLPWTTPPIIGGFLATGGSWQGAALQVVLVAVSFLIYYPFFKLMEKQKLAEEN
;
A
#
# COMPACT_ATOMS: atom_id res chain seq x y z
N LEU A 1 3.53 -9.89 37.51
CA LEU A 1 2.62 -9.41 38.61
C LEU A 1 1.36 -8.73 38.05
N CYS A 2 1.41 -8.02 36.93
CA CYS A 2 0.22 -7.45 36.27
C CYS A 2 -0.69 -8.52 35.65
N ASP A 3 -0.12 -9.55 35.08
CA ASP A 3 -0.87 -10.63 34.41
C ASP A 3 -1.77 -11.44 35.36
N ARG A 4 -1.35 -11.65 36.61
CA ARG A 4 -2.18 -12.33 37.63
C ARG A 4 -3.40 -11.53 38.08
N ARG A 5 -3.29 -10.19 38.18
CA ARG A 5 -4.43 -9.34 38.55
C ARG A 5 -5.46 -9.23 37.46
N GLN A 6 -5.02 -9.15 36.21
CA GLN A 6 -5.94 -9.13 35.05
C GLN A 6 -6.65 -10.48 34.89
N ARG A 7 -5.97 -11.60 35.09
CA ARG A 7 -6.60 -12.94 35.07
C ARG A 7 -7.60 -13.12 36.22
N GLN A 8 -7.30 -12.63 37.40
CA GLN A 8 -8.22 -12.72 38.53
C GLN A 8 -9.46 -11.84 38.38
N MET A 9 -9.36 -10.68 37.72
CA MET A 9 -10.51 -9.83 37.43
C MET A 9 -11.42 -10.44 36.35
N CYS A 10 -10.86 -11.09 35.34
CA CYS A 10 -11.63 -11.81 34.32
C CYS A 10 -12.28 -13.12 34.80
N ILE A 11 -11.70 -13.76 35.84
CA ILE A 11 -12.22 -15.02 36.38
C ILE A 11 -13.38 -14.79 37.37
N ARG A 12 -13.43 -13.61 38.02
CA ARG A 12 -14.41 -13.31 39.08
C ARG A 12 -15.83 -13.06 38.59
N ASP A 13 -16.00 -12.69 37.31
CA ASP A 13 -17.31 -12.33 36.75
C ASP A 13 -17.88 -13.39 35.77
N ARG A 14 -17.34 -14.62 35.77
CA ARG A 14 -17.84 -15.68 34.90
C ARG A 14 -18.70 -16.68 35.66
N PRO A 15 -19.95 -16.93 35.23
CA PRO A 15 -20.64 -18.18 35.57
C PRO A 15 -19.85 -19.34 34.95
N GLU A 16 -19.51 -20.37 35.74
CA GLU A 16 -18.70 -21.55 35.34
C GLU A 16 -19.24 -22.31 34.13
N SER A 17 -20.50 -22.05 33.76
CA SER A 17 -21.23 -22.73 32.67
C SER A 17 -21.12 -22.07 31.28
N VAL A 18 -20.47 -20.90 31.15
CA VAL A 18 -20.46 -20.16 29.86
C VAL A 18 -19.13 -20.36 29.13
N PRO A 19 -19.13 -20.88 27.86
CA PRO A 19 -17.95 -21.01 27.06
C PRO A 19 -17.22 -19.66 26.86
N GLU A 20 -15.90 -19.68 26.83
CA GLU A 20 -15.04 -18.48 26.73
C GLU A 20 -15.34 -17.60 25.51
N VAL A 21 -15.65 -18.24 24.39
CA VAL A 21 -16.02 -17.57 23.12
C VAL A 21 -17.31 -16.77 23.29
N VAL A 22 -18.29 -17.32 23.97
CA VAL A 22 -19.60 -16.67 24.22
C VAL A 22 -19.41 -15.46 25.14
N SER A 23 -18.65 -15.63 26.22
CA SER A 23 -18.36 -14.54 27.16
C SER A 23 -17.60 -13.37 26.48
N LYS A 24 -16.62 -13.66 25.64
CA LYS A 24 -15.90 -12.63 24.85
C LYS A 24 -16.82 -11.91 23.86
N SER A 25 -17.73 -12.64 23.21
CA SER A 25 -18.70 -12.05 22.29
C SER A 25 -19.64 -11.08 23.00
N PHE A 26 -20.17 -11.46 24.19
CA PHE A 26 -21.00 -10.57 24.98
C PHE A 26 -20.24 -9.36 25.52
N SER A 27 -18.98 -9.53 25.92
CA SER A 27 -18.14 -8.40 26.39
C SER A 27 -17.86 -7.40 25.27
N ALA A 28 -17.83 -7.84 24.00
CA ALA A 28 -17.63 -6.96 22.86
C ALA A 28 -18.89 -6.19 22.44
N LEU A 29 -20.09 -6.63 22.90
CA LEU A 29 -21.35 -5.96 22.54
C LEU A 29 -21.44 -4.52 23.08
N ILE A 30 -21.01 -4.29 24.34
CA ILE A 30 -21.07 -2.95 24.94
C ILE A 30 -20.19 -1.95 24.18
N PRO A 31 -18.86 -2.18 24.00
CA PRO A 31 -18.03 -1.27 23.20
C PRO A 31 -18.49 -1.20 21.75
N GLY A 32 -18.94 -2.30 21.15
CA GLY A 32 -19.50 -2.30 19.79
C GLY A 32 -20.74 -1.42 19.68
N THR A 33 -21.67 -1.50 20.63
CA THR A 33 -22.87 -0.66 20.67
C THR A 33 -22.50 0.82 20.83
N VAL A 34 -21.57 1.13 21.73
CA VAL A 34 -21.09 2.52 21.94
C VAL A 34 -20.48 3.08 20.64
N ILE A 35 -19.67 2.31 19.94
CA ILE A 35 -19.07 2.73 18.66
C ILE A 35 -20.14 2.96 17.59
N ILE A 36 -21.10 2.04 17.45
CA ILE A 36 -22.22 2.17 16.50
C ILE A 36 -23.05 3.41 16.82
N LEU A 37 -23.41 3.63 18.09
CA LEU A 37 -24.15 4.82 18.51
C LEU A 37 -23.39 6.10 18.24
N PHE A 38 -22.07 6.12 18.54
CA PHE A 38 -21.22 7.29 18.27
C PHE A 38 -21.23 7.64 16.77
N PHE A 39 -20.96 6.67 15.89
CA PHE A 39 -20.98 6.92 14.45
C PHE A 39 -22.38 7.24 13.93
N SER A 40 -23.43 6.65 14.48
CA SER A 40 -24.83 7.00 14.14
C SER A 40 -25.15 8.45 14.49
N ILE A 41 -24.69 8.94 15.63
CA ILE A 41 -24.84 10.35 16.03
C ILE A 41 -24.06 11.25 15.07
N VAL A 42 -22.80 10.89 14.76
CA VAL A 42 -21.98 11.64 13.79
C VAL A 42 -22.69 11.74 12.44
N LEU A 43 -23.19 10.62 11.90
CA LEU A 43 -23.93 10.60 10.65
C LEU A 43 -25.18 11.47 10.69
N LYS A 44 -25.94 11.42 11.81
CA LYS A 44 -27.13 12.27 11.97
C LYS A 44 -26.80 13.75 12.07
N VAL A 45 -25.71 14.12 12.72
CA VAL A 45 -25.21 15.51 12.78
C VAL A 45 -24.83 16.00 11.38
N LEU A 46 -24.13 15.17 10.59
CA LEU A 46 -23.74 15.50 9.21
C LEU A 46 -24.98 15.67 8.31
N ASP A 47 -26.00 14.85 8.49
CA ASP A 47 -27.28 14.93 7.78
C ASP A 47 -28.02 16.25 8.11
N VAL A 48 -28.12 16.59 9.40
CA VAL A 48 -28.75 17.85 9.86
C VAL A 48 -27.99 19.10 9.38
N LEU A 49 -26.67 19.01 9.25
CA LEU A 49 -25.83 20.10 8.75
C LEU A 49 -25.78 20.15 7.20
N GLU A 50 -26.52 19.31 6.51
CA GLU A 50 -26.54 19.19 5.05
C GLU A 50 -25.15 18.91 4.42
N LEU A 51 -24.22 18.38 5.22
CA LEU A 51 -22.85 18.05 4.78
C LEU A 51 -22.79 16.73 3.99
N GLY A 52 -23.90 16.01 3.89
CA GLY A 52 -23.98 14.71 3.23
C GLY A 52 -23.28 13.59 4.02
N SER A 53 -22.65 12.65 3.32
CA SER A 53 -21.98 11.53 3.97
C SER A 53 -20.64 11.94 4.58
N LEU A 54 -20.15 11.17 5.58
CA LEU A 54 -18.82 11.34 6.15
C LEU A 54 -17.73 11.30 5.06
N ASN A 55 -17.91 10.45 4.04
CA ASN A 55 -17.00 10.39 2.90
C ASN A 55 -16.96 11.71 2.10
N ASN A 56 -18.11 12.38 1.94
CA ASN A 56 -18.17 13.68 1.26
C ASN A 56 -17.43 14.76 2.06
N VAL A 57 -17.57 14.75 3.37
CA VAL A 57 -16.85 15.69 4.25
C VAL A 57 -15.34 15.43 4.18
N LEU A 58 -14.92 14.18 4.26
CA LEU A 58 -13.51 13.80 4.12
C LEU A 58 -12.97 14.16 2.74
N ALA A 59 -13.73 13.90 1.67
CA ALA A 59 -13.35 14.27 0.31
C ALA A 59 -13.28 15.80 0.15
N PHE A 60 -14.14 16.57 0.79
CA PHE A 60 -14.08 18.03 0.76
C PHE A 60 -12.92 18.60 1.57
N VAL A 61 -12.75 18.17 2.82
CA VAL A 61 -11.75 18.71 3.74
C VAL A 61 -10.33 18.27 3.38
N ILE A 62 -10.17 17.00 3.00
CA ILE A 62 -8.87 16.40 2.69
C ILE A 62 -8.66 16.28 1.18
N GLY A 63 -9.68 15.87 0.45
CA GLY A 63 -9.60 15.60 -0.99
C GLY A 63 -9.38 16.88 -1.82
N LYS A 64 -10.03 18.00 -1.51
CA LYS A 64 -9.81 19.26 -2.27
C LYS A 64 -8.38 19.79 -2.14
N PRO A 65 -7.77 19.94 -0.92
CA PRO A 65 -6.37 20.33 -0.79
C PRO A 65 -5.41 19.32 -1.44
N LEU A 66 -5.66 18.01 -1.24
CA LEU A 66 -4.84 16.98 -1.86
C LEU A 66 -5.07 16.86 -3.37
N GLY A 67 -6.25 17.17 -3.88
CA GLY A 67 -6.56 17.23 -5.32
C GLY A 67 -5.70 18.27 -6.05
N LEU A 68 -5.43 19.41 -5.42
CA LEU A 68 -4.56 20.43 -6.00
C LEU A 68 -3.11 19.97 -6.17
N ILE A 69 -2.66 19.04 -5.34
CA ILE A 69 -1.28 18.50 -5.37
C ILE A 69 -1.22 17.06 -5.87
N GLY A 70 -2.36 16.35 -5.95
CA GLY A 70 -2.43 14.93 -6.26
C GLY A 70 -1.90 14.53 -7.64
N GLY A 71 -1.95 15.46 -8.60
CA GLY A 71 -1.34 15.31 -9.93
C GLY A 71 0.10 15.80 -10.02
N THR A 72 0.72 16.18 -8.92
CA THR A 72 2.10 16.72 -8.87
C THR A 72 3.07 15.74 -8.24
N LEU A 73 4.35 15.85 -8.61
CA LEU A 73 5.39 15.03 -8.02
C LEU A 73 5.54 15.23 -6.49
N PRO A 74 5.49 16.45 -5.93
CA PRO A 74 5.44 16.64 -4.48
C PRO A 74 4.25 15.98 -3.80
N GLY A 75 3.06 16.03 -4.41
CA GLY A 75 1.88 15.34 -3.90
C GLY A 75 2.02 13.82 -3.91
N THR A 76 2.68 13.27 -4.92
CA THR A 76 3.05 11.85 -4.97
C THR A 76 3.98 11.49 -3.81
N PHE A 77 4.97 12.32 -3.49
CA PHE A 77 5.87 12.07 -2.35
C PHE A 77 5.14 12.08 -1.01
N ILE A 78 4.22 13.03 -0.81
CA ILE A 78 3.39 13.07 0.40
C ILE A 78 2.54 11.81 0.50
N ALA A 79 1.89 11.38 -0.58
CA ALA A 79 1.08 10.17 -0.62
C ALA A 79 1.91 8.92 -0.31
N VAL A 80 3.10 8.78 -0.91
CA VAL A 80 4.03 7.67 -0.67
C VAL A 80 4.51 7.66 0.79
N LEU A 81 4.88 8.82 1.32
CA LEU A 81 5.34 8.95 2.70
C LEU A 81 4.25 8.56 3.70
N LEU A 82 3.05 9.12 3.54
CA LEU A 82 1.91 8.78 4.40
C LEU A 82 1.56 7.29 4.31
N ASN A 83 1.48 6.74 3.11
CA ASN A 83 1.25 5.31 2.90
C ASN A 83 2.29 4.46 3.65
N SER A 84 3.56 4.82 3.56
CA SER A 84 4.64 4.09 4.20
C SER A 84 4.62 4.21 5.73
N ILE A 85 4.27 5.39 6.26
CA ILE A 85 4.11 5.60 7.71
C ILE A 85 2.97 4.75 8.26
N PHE A 86 1.82 4.71 7.59
CA PHE A 86 0.71 3.85 8.01
C PHE A 86 1.10 2.38 8.01
N TRP A 87 1.74 1.90 6.97
CA TRP A 87 2.24 0.52 6.92
C TRP A 87 3.28 0.23 8.01
N PHE A 88 4.16 1.18 8.30
CA PHE A 88 5.11 1.04 9.41
C PHE A 88 4.40 0.87 10.76
N CYS A 89 3.29 1.56 10.97
CA CYS A 89 2.46 1.42 12.17
C CYS A 89 1.56 0.17 12.15
N GLY A 90 1.64 -0.69 11.12
CA GLY A 90 0.81 -1.89 11.00
C GLY A 90 -0.59 -1.63 10.44
N VAL A 91 -0.87 -0.42 9.98
CA VAL A 91 -2.13 -0.05 9.32
C VAL A 91 -1.97 -0.15 7.81
N ASN A 92 -2.99 -0.61 7.09
CA ASN A 92 -2.95 -0.66 5.63
C ASN A 92 -2.95 0.75 5.02
N GLY A 93 -1.75 1.27 4.76
CA GLY A 93 -1.56 2.61 4.22
C GLY A 93 -2.19 2.80 2.84
N GLY A 94 -2.18 1.75 2.00
CA GLY A 94 -2.82 1.77 0.68
C GLY A 94 -4.32 2.02 0.76
N GLN A 95 -5.00 1.45 1.75
CA GLN A 95 -6.42 1.70 1.98
C GLN A 95 -6.66 3.13 2.52
N VAL A 96 -5.88 3.57 3.49
CA VAL A 96 -6.06 4.89 4.11
C VAL A 96 -5.77 6.02 3.11
N VAL A 97 -4.60 6.01 2.48
CA VAL A 97 -4.22 7.04 1.50
C VAL A 97 -5.03 6.90 0.23
N GLY A 98 -5.29 5.67 -0.22
CA GLY A 98 -6.08 5.37 -1.40
C GLY A 98 -7.52 5.84 -1.29
N SER A 99 -8.14 5.80 -0.10
CA SER A 99 -9.51 6.32 0.07
C SER A 99 -9.67 7.79 -0.32
N VAL A 100 -8.58 8.56 -0.23
CA VAL A 100 -8.55 9.99 -0.59
C VAL A 100 -7.97 10.21 -1.98
N MET A 101 -6.87 9.54 -2.30
CA MET A 101 -6.09 9.81 -3.52
C MET A 101 -6.61 9.06 -4.75
N ASN A 102 -7.12 7.84 -4.60
CA ASN A 102 -7.59 7.04 -5.73
C ASN A 102 -8.69 7.71 -6.57
N PRO A 103 -9.71 8.40 -6.00
CA PRO A 103 -10.69 9.12 -6.80
C PRO A 103 -10.04 10.15 -7.73
N ILE A 104 -8.99 10.85 -7.27
CA ILE A 104 -8.26 11.86 -8.04
C ILE A 104 -7.46 11.19 -9.16
N TRP A 105 -6.69 10.15 -8.83
CA TRP A 105 -5.88 9.43 -9.80
C TRP A 105 -6.73 8.71 -10.85
N LEU A 106 -7.89 8.19 -10.48
CA LEU A 106 -8.86 7.58 -11.40
C LEU A 106 -9.49 8.61 -12.32
N GLN A 107 -9.82 9.82 -11.81
CA GLN A 107 -10.29 10.92 -12.64
C GLN A 107 -9.24 11.28 -13.70
N TYR A 108 -7.98 11.45 -13.32
CA TYR A 108 -6.90 11.73 -14.27
C TYR A 108 -6.67 10.59 -15.27
N THR A 109 -6.90 9.34 -14.83
CA THR A 109 -6.88 8.18 -15.73
C THR A 109 -7.98 8.28 -16.77
N ASP A 110 -9.20 8.68 -16.37
CA ASP A 110 -10.33 8.83 -17.28
C ASP A 110 -10.16 10.02 -18.24
N GLU A 111 -9.61 11.13 -17.76
CA GLU A 111 -9.26 12.28 -18.59
C GLU A 111 -8.21 11.91 -19.66
N ASN A 112 -7.19 11.13 -19.32
CA ASN A 112 -6.24 10.57 -20.28
C ASN A 112 -6.92 9.62 -21.28
N ARG A 113 -7.86 8.79 -20.84
CA ARG A 113 -8.64 7.91 -21.71
C ARG A 113 -9.47 8.68 -22.74
N LEU A 114 -10.10 9.76 -22.30
CA LEU A 114 -10.89 10.62 -23.20
C LEU A 114 -10.00 11.35 -24.22
N ALA A 115 -8.87 11.91 -23.77
CA ALA A 115 -7.91 12.55 -24.64
C ALA A 115 -7.32 11.56 -25.67
N GLN A 116 -6.98 10.35 -25.24
CA GLN A 116 -6.51 9.27 -26.13
C GLN A 116 -7.56 8.91 -27.20
N ALA A 117 -8.83 8.81 -26.80
CA ALA A 117 -9.92 8.50 -27.73
C ALA A 117 -10.17 9.64 -28.72
N ALA A 118 -9.93 10.89 -28.33
CA ALA A 118 -10.01 12.07 -29.18
C ALA A 118 -8.77 12.28 -30.07
N GLY A 119 -7.71 11.52 -29.86
CA GLY A 119 -6.42 11.72 -30.56
C GLY A 119 -5.66 12.96 -30.08
N GLU A 120 -5.95 13.43 -28.86
CA GLU A 120 -5.34 14.60 -28.25
C GLU A 120 -4.14 14.20 -27.37
N VAL A 121 -3.36 15.20 -26.97
CA VAL A 121 -2.23 15.00 -26.05
C VAL A 121 -2.77 14.66 -24.67
N LEU A 122 -2.19 13.63 -24.05
CA LEU A 122 -2.57 13.17 -22.71
C LEU A 122 -2.25 14.26 -21.66
N PRO A 123 -3.22 14.75 -20.87
CA PRO A 123 -3.01 15.86 -19.96
C PRO A 123 -2.31 15.48 -18.66
N HIS A 124 -2.34 14.20 -18.22
CA HIS A 124 -1.88 13.82 -16.90
C HIS A 124 -0.78 12.75 -16.95
N ILE A 125 0.27 12.98 -16.18
CA ILE A 125 1.38 12.02 -15.97
C ILE A 125 1.03 11.08 -14.83
N ILE A 126 0.61 11.65 -13.68
CA ILE A 126 0.33 10.93 -12.45
C ILE A 126 -1.13 10.50 -12.44
N THR A 127 -1.36 9.21 -12.65
CA THR A 127 -2.65 8.55 -12.78
C THR A 127 -2.72 7.32 -11.87
N ALA A 128 -3.84 6.63 -11.77
CA ALA A 128 -3.92 5.40 -11.00
C ALA A 128 -2.94 4.32 -11.54
N PRO A 129 -2.85 4.01 -12.84
CA PRO A 129 -1.82 3.10 -13.37
C PRO A 129 -0.38 3.54 -13.10
N PHE A 130 -0.08 4.85 -13.09
CA PHE A 130 1.23 5.37 -12.70
C PHE A 130 1.58 4.96 -11.27
N MET A 131 0.66 5.13 -10.32
CA MET A 131 0.88 4.79 -8.92
C MET A 131 0.92 3.28 -8.70
N ASP A 132 -0.07 2.55 -9.20
CA ASP A 132 -0.26 1.14 -8.90
C ASP A 132 0.78 0.24 -9.59
N LEU A 133 1.13 0.53 -10.84
CA LEU A 133 1.95 -0.36 -11.65
C LEU A 133 3.43 0.05 -11.72
N PHE A 134 3.75 1.34 -11.52
CA PHE A 134 5.15 1.80 -11.57
C PHE A 134 5.68 2.18 -10.20
N VAL A 135 4.93 2.96 -9.41
CA VAL A 135 5.41 3.41 -8.09
C VAL A 135 5.38 2.26 -7.08
N TYR A 136 4.24 1.57 -6.94
CA TYR A 136 4.04 0.48 -5.97
C TYR A 136 4.23 -0.91 -6.56
N ILE A 137 5.22 -1.08 -7.43
CA ILE A 137 5.54 -2.38 -8.04
C ILE A 137 5.87 -3.44 -6.98
N GLY A 138 5.10 -4.50 -6.93
CA GLY A 138 5.19 -5.51 -5.87
C GLY A 138 4.41 -5.14 -4.60
N GLY A 139 3.48 -4.16 -4.67
CA GLY A 139 2.61 -3.72 -3.59
C GLY A 139 3.18 -2.58 -2.76
N GLY A 140 2.55 -2.26 -1.64
CA GLY A 140 2.97 -1.18 -0.75
C GLY A 140 4.45 -1.28 -0.37
N GLY A 141 5.18 -0.16 -0.48
CA GLY A 141 6.63 -0.12 -0.29
C GLY A 141 7.45 -0.61 -1.49
N ALA A 142 6.81 -0.93 -2.63
CA ALA A 142 7.45 -1.45 -3.84
C ALA A 142 8.33 -2.69 -3.55
N THR A 143 7.77 -3.67 -2.84
CA THR A 143 8.50 -4.79 -2.21
C THR A 143 8.88 -5.92 -3.16
N ILE A 144 8.71 -5.77 -4.47
CA ILE A 144 9.12 -6.79 -5.44
C ILE A 144 10.61 -7.13 -5.31
N GLY A 145 11.46 -6.14 -5.03
CA GLY A 145 12.89 -6.34 -4.80
C GLY A 145 13.17 -7.16 -3.56
N LEU A 146 12.42 -6.94 -2.47
CA LEU A 146 12.51 -7.75 -1.25
C LEU A 146 12.05 -9.20 -1.50
N ALA A 147 10.98 -9.39 -2.28
CA ALA A 147 10.54 -10.72 -2.69
C ALA A 147 11.64 -11.49 -3.44
N LEU A 148 12.33 -10.82 -4.39
CA LEU A 148 13.47 -11.40 -5.09
C LEU A 148 14.63 -11.75 -4.15
N CYS A 149 14.91 -10.89 -3.16
CA CYS A 149 15.92 -11.19 -2.13
C CYS A 149 15.56 -12.45 -1.34
N LEU A 150 14.31 -12.57 -0.92
CA LEU A 150 13.81 -13.73 -0.17
C LEU A 150 13.88 -15.02 -0.99
N ILE A 151 13.57 -14.97 -2.28
CA ILE A 151 13.57 -16.16 -3.16
C ILE A 151 14.99 -16.64 -3.46
N PHE A 152 15.87 -15.71 -3.87
CA PHE A 152 17.15 -16.08 -4.47
C PHE A 152 18.36 -15.98 -3.51
N PHE A 153 18.26 -15.18 -2.46
CA PHE A 153 19.42 -14.84 -1.63
C PHE A 153 19.28 -15.22 -0.16
N SER A 154 18.15 -15.79 0.27
CA SER A 154 17.95 -16.24 1.65
C SER A 154 18.80 -17.46 2.02
N LYS A 155 19.48 -17.36 3.16
CA LYS A 155 20.21 -18.45 3.82
C LYS A 155 19.41 -19.02 5.00
N SER A 156 18.70 -18.18 5.77
CA SER A 156 17.78 -18.61 6.81
C SER A 156 16.67 -19.50 6.24
N ASN A 157 16.34 -20.58 6.94
CA ASN A 157 15.28 -21.49 6.54
C ASN A 157 13.89 -20.82 6.57
N GLU A 158 13.68 -19.94 7.56
CA GLU A 158 12.43 -19.18 7.70
C GLU A 158 12.24 -18.23 6.51
N TYR A 159 13.26 -17.42 6.19
CA TYR A 159 13.18 -16.48 5.06
C TYR A 159 13.09 -17.18 3.71
N ARG A 160 13.75 -18.32 3.56
CA ARG A 160 13.62 -19.14 2.34
C ARG A 160 12.20 -19.69 2.18
N THR A 161 11.59 -20.14 3.27
CA THR A 161 10.20 -20.62 3.27
C THR A 161 9.24 -19.48 2.94
N LEU A 162 9.45 -18.31 3.56
CA LEU A 162 8.68 -17.10 3.25
C LEU A 162 8.80 -16.72 1.76
N GLY A 163 10.00 -16.75 1.19
CA GLY A 163 10.24 -16.48 -0.23
C GLY A 163 9.45 -17.41 -1.15
N LYS A 164 9.37 -18.70 -0.82
CA LYS A 164 8.57 -19.68 -1.59
C LYS A 164 7.07 -19.40 -1.52
N ILE A 165 6.56 -19.03 -0.35
CA ILE A 165 5.12 -18.76 -0.15
C ILE A 165 4.72 -17.42 -0.79
N SER A 166 5.54 -16.38 -0.64
CA SER A 166 5.23 -15.02 -1.06
C SER A 166 5.65 -14.68 -2.49
N GLY A 167 6.48 -15.52 -3.12
CA GLY A 167 7.08 -15.21 -4.42
C GLY A 167 6.05 -15.05 -5.54
N ILE A 168 5.14 -16.03 -5.68
CA ILE A 168 4.07 -15.96 -6.68
C ILE A 168 3.10 -14.80 -6.39
N PRO A 169 2.55 -14.63 -5.17
CA PRO A 169 1.74 -13.47 -4.85
C PRO A 169 2.42 -12.13 -5.13
N ALA A 170 3.72 -12.00 -4.85
CA ALA A 170 4.46 -10.76 -5.10
C ALA A 170 4.52 -10.35 -6.57
N LEU A 171 4.51 -11.31 -7.50
CA LEU A 171 4.39 -11.05 -8.93
C LEU A 171 3.03 -10.42 -9.31
N PHE A 172 2.02 -10.60 -8.48
CA PHE A 172 0.70 -9.97 -8.61
C PHE A 172 0.54 -8.78 -7.67
N ASN A 173 1.62 -8.16 -7.25
CA ASN A 173 1.65 -7.02 -6.32
C ASN A 173 1.04 -7.31 -4.92
N ILE A 174 0.82 -8.59 -4.57
CA ILE A 174 0.27 -9.02 -3.29
C ILE A 174 1.43 -9.33 -2.35
N ASN A 175 1.73 -8.41 -1.43
CA ASN A 175 2.88 -8.49 -0.53
C ASN A 175 2.51 -8.68 0.95
N THR A 176 1.26 -8.95 1.27
CA THR A 176 0.77 -9.08 2.65
C THR A 176 1.58 -10.12 3.44
N ALA A 177 1.90 -11.27 2.83
CA ALA A 177 2.72 -12.29 3.48
C ALA A 177 4.13 -11.76 3.83
N ILE A 178 4.74 -10.97 2.95
CA ILE A 178 6.06 -10.36 3.21
C ILE A 178 5.95 -9.35 4.35
N LEU A 179 4.96 -8.45 4.31
CA LEU A 179 4.83 -7.37 5.28
C LEU A 179 4.65 -7.85 6.72
N PHE A 180 3.91 -8.95 6.91
CA PHE A 180 3.59 -9.45 8.25
C PHE A 180 4.49 -10.59 8.72
N SER A 181 5.16 -11.31 7.83
CA SER A 181 6.06 -12.42 8.21
C SER A 181 7.54 -12.03 8.17
N PHE A 182 7.94 -11.11 7.31
CA PHE A 182 9.25 -10.48 7.39
C PHE A 182 9.17 -9.28 8.34
N PRO A 183 10.17 -9.02 9.21
CA PRO A 183 10.09 -7.95 10.19
C PRO A 183 10.17 -6.56 9.52
N THR A 184 9.07 -6.14 8.89
CA THR A 184 8.93 -4.84 8.19
C THR A 184 8.21 -3.82 9.07
N VAL A 185 7.11 -4.25 9.74
CA VAL A 185 6.29 -3.40 10.59
C VAL A 185 7.05 -3.07 11.88
N LEU A 186 7.02 -1.80 12.28
CA LEU A 186 7.72 -1.24 13.45
C LEU A 186 9.24 -1.47 13.45
N ASN A 187 9.83 -1.77 12.31
CA ASN A 187 11.28 -1.96 12.16
C ASN A 187 11.94 -0.71 11.57
N PRO A 188 12.74 0.04 12.35
CA PRO A 188 13.35 1.29 11.90
C PRO A 188 14.38 1.09 10.78
N ILE A 189 14.92 -0.12 10.61
CA ILE A 189 15.84 -0.44 9.50
C ILE A 189 15.06 -0.61 8.20
N MET A 190 13.95 -1.32 8.26
CA MET A 190 13.15 -1.65 7.07
C MET A 190 12.26 -0.52 6.57
N ILE A 191 11.96 0.48 7.40
CA ILE A 191 11.20 1.65 6.92
C ILE A 191 11.99 2.43 5.87
N ILE A 192 13.33 2.43 5.95
CA ILE A 192 14.18 3.16 5.00
C ILE A 192 13.96 2.66 3.56
N PRO A 193 14.21 1.39 3.21
CA PRO A 193 13.96 0.90 1.86
C PRO A 193 12.46 0.93 1.52
N PHE A 194 11.57 0.77 2.49
CA PHE A 194 10.12 0.78 2.29
C PHE A 194 9.58 2.15 1.83
N VAL A 195 10.18 3.25 2.30
CA VAL A 195 9.87 4.61 1.84
C VAL A 195 10.68 4.96 0.59
N LEU A 196 11.97 4.65 0.59
CA LEU A 196 12.89 5.09 -0.45
C LEU A 196 12.56 4.47 -1.80
N THR A 197 12.21 3.19 -1.85
CA THR A 197 11.97 2.49 -3.11
C THR A 197 10.82 3.10 -3.92
N PRO A 198 9.59 3.27 -3.37
CA PRO A 198 8.52 3.88 -4.15
C PRO A 198 8.78 5.36 -4.48
N VAL A 199 9.52 6.11 -3.64
CA VAL A 199 9.94 7.48 -3.97
C VAL A 199 10.86 7.48 -5.18
N VAL A 200 11.88 6.62 -5.21
CA VAL A 200 12.81 6.51 -6.34
C VAL A 200 12.08 6.03 -7.60
N ASN A 201 11.18 5.06 -7.47
CA ASN A 201 10.34 4.60 -8.57
C ASN A 201 9.48 5.74 -9.15
N ALA A 202 8.86 6.56 -8.29
CA ALA A 202 8.08 7.72 -8.72
C ALA A 202 8.93 8.73 -9.50
N ILE A 203 10.14 9.03 -9.02
CA ILE A 203 11.07 9.95 -9.69
C ILE A 203 11.47 9.41 -11.06
N ILE A 204 11.94 8.15 -11.12
CA ILE A 204 12.39 7.54 -12.39
C ILE A 204 11.24 7.51 -13.39
N THR A 205 10.06 7.05 -12.98
CA THR A 205 8.90 6.95 -13.85
C THR A 205 8.45 8.33 -14.35
N TYR A 206 8.37 9.31 -13.44
CA TYR A 206 7.95 10.66 -13.79
C TYR A 206 8.89 11.27 -14.84
N PHE A 207 10.20 11.23 -14.63
CA PHE A 207 11.15 11.80 -15.58
C PHE A 207 11.25 10.99 -16.87
N ALA A 208 11.08 9.66 -16.84
CA ALA A 208 11.03 8.86 -18.05
C ALA A 208 9.82 9.22 -18.92
N MET A 209 8.68 9.52 -18.30
CA MET A 209 7.45 9.93 -19.01
C MET A 209 7.52 11.39 -19.49
N VAL A 210 7.99 12.32 -18.65
CA VAL A 210 8.15 13.75 -19.02
C VAL A 210 9.14 13.93 -20.17
N SER A 211 10.24 13.17 -20.18
CA SER A 211 11.24 13.22 -21.25
C SER A 211 10.79 12.58 -22.57
N GLY A 212 9.63 11.90 -22.58
CA GLY A 212 9.14 11.16 -23.74
C GLY A 212 9.87 9.85 -24.02
N LEU A 213 10.79 9.40 -23.14
CA LEU A 213 11.42 8.09 -23.25
C LEU A 213 10.40 6.95 -23.11
N VAL A 214 9.38 7.15 -22.28
CA VAL A 214 8.27 6.23 -22.07
C VAL A 214 6.98 6.99 -22.30
N PRO A 215 6.04 6.48 -23.12
CA PRO A 215 4.73 7.10 -23.29
C PRO A 215 3.98 7.22 -21.97
N LEU A 216 3.11 8.23 -21.87
CA LEU A 216 2.21 8.38 -20.74
C LEU A 216 1.21 7.21 -20.67
N THR A 217 0.61 7.02 -19.50
CA THR A 217 -0.44 6.02 -19.32
C THR A 217 -1.71 6.45 -20.07
N THR A 218 -2.21 5.58 -20.93
CA THR A 218 -3.27 5.87 -21.92
C THR A 218 -4.69 5.84 -21.34
N GLY A 219 -4.83 5.75 -20.02
CA GLY A 219 -6.13 5.69 -19.38
C GLY A 219 -6.81 4.32 -19.41
N VAL A 220 -6.10 3.26 -19.81
CA VAL A 220 -6.59 1.89 -19.65
C VAL A 220 -6.67 1.55 -18.18
N THR A 221 -7.85 1.19 -17.70
CA THR A 221 -8.06 0.78 -16.31
C THR A 221 -7.56 -0.65 -16.13
N LEU A 222 -6.43 -0.81 -15.48
CA LEU A 222 -5.83 -2.10 -15.17
C LEU A 222 -5.96 -2.40 -13.68
N PRO A 223 -6.25 -3.66 -13.31
CA PRO A 223 -6.17 -4.07 -11.91
C PRO A 223 -4.77 -3.83 -11.35
N TRP A 224 -4.67 -3.33 -10.12
CA TRP A 224 -3.39 -3.14 -9.43
C TRP A 224 -2.59 -4.46 -9.28
N THR A 225 -3.28 -5.60 -9.36
CA THR A 225 -2.69 -6.94 -9.34
C THR A 225 -2.07 -7.37 -10.69
N THR A 226 -2.06 -6.50 -11.70
CA THR A 226 -1.45 -6.83 -12.99
C THR A 226 0.06 -7.06 -12.81
N PRO A 227 0.61 -8.21 -13.29
CA PRO A 227 2.02 -8.50 -13.13
C PRO A 227 2.93 -7.45 -13.77
N PRO A 228 4.12 -7.19 -13.18
CA PRO A 228 5.14 -6.35 -13.82
C PRO A 228 5.45 -6.81 -15.25
N ILE A 229 5.94 -5.88 -16.06
CA ILE A 229 6.21 -6.01 -17.49
C ILE A 229 4.91 -5.98 -18.31
N ILE A 230 3.94 -6.86 -18.01
CA ILE A 230 2.64 -6.87 -18.68
C ILE A 230 1.87 -5.58 -18.33
N GLY A 231 1.87 -5.20 -17.05
CA GLY A 231 1.22 -3.97 -16.59
C GLY A 231 1.76 -2.72 -17.25
N GLY A 232 3.09 -2.59 -17.33
CA GLY A 232 3.74 -1.45 -17.99
C GLY A 232 3.46 -1.38 -19.49
N PHE A 233 3.49 -2.53 -20.17
CA PHE A 233 3.15 -2.63 -21.59
C PHE A 233 1.71 -2.16 -21.85
N LEU A 234 0.76 -2.69 -21.10
CA LEU A 234 -0.67 -2.38 -21.30
C LEU A 234 -1.00 -0.94 -20.87
N ALA A 235 -0.46 -0.46 -19.74
CA ALA A 235 -0.73 0.88 -19.23
C ALA A 235 -0.27 1.98 -20.19
N THR A 236 0.78 1.74 -20.97
CA THR A 236 1.34 2.69 -21.94
C THR A 236 0.83 2.46 -23.37
N GLY A 237 -0.34 1.80 -23.53
CA GLY A 237 -0.96 1.57 -24.83
C GLY A 237 -0.25 0.58 -25.72
N GLY A 238 0.39 -0.44 -25.15
CA GLY A 238 1.13 -1.46 -25.90
C GLY A 238 2.58 -1.09 -26.22
N SER A 239 3.15 -0.13 -25.47
CA SER A 239 4.53 0.31 -25.67
C SER A 239 5.52 -0.60 -24.93
N TRP A 240 6.53 -1.11 -25.64
CA TRP A 240 7.60 -1.90 -25.03
C TRP A 240 8.46 -1.10 -24.04
N GLN A 241 8.53 0.24 -24.21
CA GLN A 241 9.24 1.14 -23.30
C GLN A 241 8.63 1.10 -21.89
N GLY A 242 7.30 0.98 -21.79
CA GLY A 242 6.62 0.82 -20.50
C GLY A 242 6.99 -0.49 -19.79
N ALA A 243 7.10 -1.58 -20.55
CA ALA A 243 7.57 -2.86 -20.03
C ALA A 243 9.04 -2.79 -19.60
N ALA A 244 9.90 -2.18 -20.41
CA ALA A 244 11.33 -2.01 -20.12
C ALA A 244 11.52 -1.14 -18.86
N LEU A 245 10.76 -0.07 -18.69
CA LEU A 245 10.78 0.75 -17.49
C LEU A 245 10.47 -0.09 -16.24
N GLN A 246 9.46 -0.95 -16.27
CA GLN A 246 9.15 -1.81 -15.14
C GLN A 246 10.30 -2.78 -14.80
N VAL A 247 11.02 -3.30 -15.80
CA VAL A 247 12.23 -4.13 -15.55
C VAL A 247 13.30 -3.30 -14.81
N VAL A 248 13.51 -2.05 -15.22
CA VAL A 248 14.43 -1.14 -14.53
C VAL A 248 13.98 -0.90 -13.09
N LEU A 249 12.70 -0.62 -12.87
CA LEU A 249 12.15 -0.38 -11.53
C LEU A 249 12.26 -1.62 -10.62
N VAL A 250 12.06 -2.83 -11.15
CA VAL A 250 12.30 -4.08 -10.41
C VAL A 250 13.76 -4.21 -10.02
N ALA A 251 14.70 -3.92 -10.93
CA ALA A 251 16.13 -3.95 -10.63
C ALA A 251 16.52 -2.89 -9.58
N VAL A 252 16.00 -1.68 -9.69
CA VAL A 252 16.21 -0.60 -8.70
C VAL A 252 15.66 -1.01 -7.34
N SER A 253 14.43 -1.55 -7.30
CA SER A 253 13.83 -2.06 -6.08
C SER A 253 14.70 -3.13 -5.41
N PHE A 254 15.20 -4.09 -6.20
CA PHE A 254 16.13 -5.10 -5.71
C PHE A 254 17.41 -4.49 -5.12
N LEU A 255 18.05 -3.57 -5.83
CA LEU A 255 19.30 -2.93 -5.39
C LEU A 255 19.12 -2.13 -4.09
N ILE A 256 17.97 -1.45 -3.92
CA ILE A 256 17.66 -0.71 -2.69
C ILE A 256 17.40 -1.65 -1.52
N TYR A 257 16.59 -2.71 -1.73
CA TYR A 257 16.24 -3.64 -0.66
C TYR A 257 17.39 -4.58 -0.24
N TYR A 258 18.29 -4.94 -1.17
CA TYR A 258 19.31 -5.96 -0.94
C TYR A 258 20.21 -5.70 0.28
N PRO A 259 20.80 -4.51 0.53
CA PRO A 259 21.64 -4.27 1.69
C PRO A 259 20.86 -4.40 3.01
N PHE A 260 19.63 -3.92 3.05
CA PHE A 260 18.79 -4.01 4.25
C PHE A 260 18.33 -5.45 4.50
N PHE A 261 17.98 -6.18 3.45
CA PHE A 261 17.72 -7.61 3.54
C PHE A 261 18.91 -8.38 4.14
N LYS A 262 20.13 -8.08 3.68
CA LYS A 262 21.35 -8.71 4.21
C LYS A 262 21.60 -8.40 5.69
N LEU A 263 21.28 -7.20 6.14
CA LEU A 263 21.35 -6.86 7.56
C LEU A 263 20.37 -7.68 8.39
N MET A 264 19.10 -7.76 7.93
CA MET A 264 18.06 -8.54 8.61
C MET A 264 18.39 -10.04 8.61
N GLU A 265 18.89 -10.56 7.50
CA GLU A 265 19.29 -11.96 7.39
C GLU A 265 20.42 -12.30 8.36
N LYS A 266 21.42 -11.41 8.50
CA LYS A 266 22.52 -11.61 9.45
C LYS A 266 22.02 -11.65 10.90
N GLN A 267 21.09 -10.78 11.27
CA GLN A 267 20.45 -10.80 12.59
C GLN A 267 19.69 -12.12 12.80
N LYS A 268 18.91 -12.55 11.82
CA LYS A 268 18.13 -13.79 11.90
C LYS A 268 19.00 -15.03 12.05
N LEU A 269 20.07 -15.14 11.27
CA LEU A 269 21.01 -16.26 11.39
C LEU A 269 21.77 -16.28 12.72
N ALA A 270 21.96 -15.12 13.36
CA ALA A 270 22.54 -15.06 14.70
C ALA A 270 21.56 -15.52 15.80
N GLU A 271 20.26 -15.44 15.55
CA GLU A 271 19.22 -15.97 16.44
C GLU A 271 19.00 -17.49 16.26
N GLU A 272 19.25 -18.01 15.05
CA GLU A 272 19.09 -19.43 14.71
C GLU A 272 20.28 -20.30 15.20
N ASN A 273 21.45 -19.69 15.50
CA ASN A 273 22.66 -20.36 16.03
C ASN A 273 22.77 -20.22 17.56
#